data_3b80617adec235af2d3527270e96cde1
#
_entry.id   3b80617adec235af2d3527270e96cde1
#
_cell.length_a   1.000
_cell.length_b   1.000
_cell.length_c   1.000
_cell.angle_alpha   90.00
_cell.angle_beta   90.00
_cell.angle_gamma   90.00
#
_symmetry.space_group_name_H-M   'P 1'
#
loop_
_entity.id
_entity.type
_entity.pdbx_description
1 polymer ?
#
loop_
_entity_poly.entity_id
_entity_poly.type
_entity_poly.pdbx_seq_one_letter_code
_entity_poly.pdbx_strand_id
1 'polypeptide(L)'
;MINLKEFYNNFSFIFKNKFDLVIFSEGEHYQVIYAHILEKLNLKKIKILYLTIDKKEKLFLKNVKFIYIGSGLIRQLYLNILTAKIFLTTTPDIGNNEVLLSKKINKYCYIFHSAASTHKLYNKNAFDNFDIIMSNGNYQINELKELEKINNSKKKYYLETGYIYFDYLNSNITKEKSDYILIAPSWNSKSNNFTNDINEELIDSLLTKNYKVIFRPHPEQIKRNKNKISKIKIKYKANKNFM
;
A
#
# COMPACT_ATOMS: atom_id res chain seq x y z
N MET A 1 1.19 -10.89 19.88
CA MET A 1 0.98 -12.28 19.42
C MET A 1 -0.51 -12.53 19.31
N ILE A 2 -0.95 -13.35 18.37
CA ILE A 2 -2.31 -13.88 18.32
C ILE A 2 -2.39 -14.97 19.39
N ASN A 3 -3.42 -14.96 20.25
CA ASN A 3 -3.58 -16.02 21.23
C ASN A 3 -4.17 -17.28 20.56
N LEU A 4 -3.95 -18.47 21.16
CA LEU A 4 -4.36 -19.74 20.58
C LEU A 4 -5.88 -19.84 20.32
N LYS A 5 -6.70 -19.32 21.21
CA LYS A 5 -8.17 -19.34 21.08
C LYS A 5 -8.63 -18.46 19.92
N GLU A 6 -8.04 -17.28 19.79
CA GLU A 6 -8.30 -16.36 18.67
C GLU A 6 -7.86 -16.98 17.34
N PHE A 7 -6.66 -17.59 17.32
CA PHE A 7 -6.18 -18.30 16.15
C PHE A 7 -7.14 -19.39 15.72
N TYR A 8 -7.53 -20.27 16.62
CA TYR A 8 -8.46 -21.37 16.32
C TYR A 8 -9.80 -20.88 15.80
N ASN A 9 -10.39 -19.89 16.44
CA ASN A 9 -11.67 -19.31 16.02
C ASN A 9 -11.60 -18.69 14.62
N ASN A 10 -10.59 -17.90 14.36
CA ASN A 10 -10.40 -17.26 13.06
C ASN A 10 -10.07 -18.27 11.96
N PHE A 11 -9.22 -19.26 12.26
CA PHE A 11 -8.86 -20.33 11.34
C PHE A 11 -10.11 -21.16 10.95
N SER A 12 -10.87 -21.61 11.95
CA SER A 12 -12.12 -22.35 11.74
C SER A 12 -13.14 -21.53 10.95
N PHE A 13 -13.25 -20.24 11.25
CA PHE A 13 -14.13 -19.33 10.51
C PHE A 13 -13.73 -19.24 9.03
N ILE A 14 -12.45 -19.01 8.74
CA ILE A 14 -11.95 -18.90 7.36
C ILE A 14 -12.13 -20.22 6.62
N PHE A 15 -11.77 -21.34 7.24
CA PHE A 15 -11.85 -22.67 6.65
C PHE A 15 -13.28 -23.07 6.24
N LYS A 16 -14.28 -22.71 7.07
CA LYS A 16 -15.70 -23.05 6.84
C LYS A 16 -16.41 -22.11 5.87
N ASN A 17 -15.77 -21.02 5.45
CA ASN A 17 -16.43 -19.98 4.66
C ASN A 17 -15.80 -19.79 3.29
N LYS A 18 -16.65 -19.43 2.32
CA LYS A 18 -16.26 -18.94 1.01
C LYS A 18 -16.58 -17.45 0.93
N PHE A 19 -15.68 -16.67 0.33
CA PHE A 19 -15.81 -15.22 0.23
C PHE A 19 -15.96 -14.80 -1.24
N ASP A 20 -16.69 -13.70 -1.47
CA ASP A 20 -16.70 -13.07 -2.79
C ASP A 20 -15.41 -12.27 -2.99
N LEU A 21 -14.98 -11.57 -1.93
CA LEU A 21 -13.78 -10.75 -1.93
C LEU A 21 -12.98 -10.98 -0.65
N VAL A 22 -11.69 -11.24 -0.81
CA VAL A 22 -10.70 -11.17 0.27
C VAL A 22 -9.80 -9.98 -0.03
N ILE A 23 -9.64 -9.07 0.93
CA ILE A 23 -8.68 -7.98 0.90
C ILE A 23 -7.52 -8.33 1.81
N PHE A 24 -6.30 -8.19 1.32
CA PHE A 24 -5.08 -8.33 2.11
C PHE A 24 -4.35 -7.00 2.19
N SER A 25 -4.15 -6.50 3.42
CA SER A 25 -3.51 -5.24 3.73
C SER A 25 -2.22 -5.46 4.52
N GLU A 26 -1.17 -4.74 4.15
CA GLU A 26 0.10 -4.71 4.89
C GLU A 26 0.14 -3.64 5.98
N GLY A 27 -0.89 -2.80 6.08
CA GLY A 27 -0.95 -1.81 7.16
C GLY A 27 -1.92 -0.65 6.94
N GLU A 28 -2.08 0.08 8.02
CA GLU A 28 -3.05 1.18 8.16
C GLU A 28 -2.96 2.22 7.03
N HIS A 29 -1.76 2.49 6.52
CA HIS A 29 -1.57 3.49 5.47
C HIS A 29 -2.16 3.09 4.09
N TYR A 30 -2.46 1.82 3.86
CA TYR A 30 -3.16 1.35 2.66
C TYR A 30 -4.68 1.33 2.83
N GLN A 31 -5.17 1.50 4.06
CA GLN A 31 -6.60 1.39 4.38
C GLN A 31 -7.46 2.37 3.58
N VAL A 32 -6.96 3.57 3.32
CA VAL A 32 -7.69 4.59 2.56
C VAL A 32 -8.07 4.10 1.16
N ILE A 33 -7.18 3.34 0.50
CA ILE A 33 -7.44 2.76 -0.83
C ILE A 33 -8.58 1.74 -0.74
N TYR A 34 -8.53 0.89 0.25
CA TYR A 34 -9.54 -0.16 0.42
C TYR A 34 -10.86 0.37 0.97
N ALA A 35 -10.84 1.35 1.87
CA ALA A 35 -12.03 1.93 2.48
C ALA A 35 -13.00 2.47 1.42
N HIS A 36 -12.50 3.22 0.47
CA HIS A 36 -13.32 3.79 -0.60
C HIS A 36 -13.96 2.71 -1.50
N ILE A 37 -13.23 1.62 -1.77
CA ILE A 37 -13.79 0.46 -2.49
C ILE A 37 -14.85 -0.22 -1.64
N LEU A 38 -14.55 -0.45 -0.35
CA LEU A 38 -15.41 -1.18 0.57
C LEU A 38 -16.74 -0.47 0.81
N GLU A 39 -16.76 0.85 0.94
CA GLU A 39 -17.98 1.64 1.07
C GLU A 39 -18.92 1.43 -0.11
N LYS A 40 -18.37 1.42 -1.33
CA LYS A 40 -19.16 1.18 -2.55
C LYS A 40 -19.64 -0.26 -2.68
N LEU A 41 -18.83 -1.23 -2.28
CA LEU A 41 -19.16 -2.66 -2.39
C LEU A 41 -20.14 -3.13 -1.32
N ASN A 42 -20.09 -2.56 -0.12
CA ASN A 42 -20.95 -2.94 0.99
C ASN A 42 -22.46 -2.77 0.66
N LEU A 43 -22.78 -1.84 -0.22
CA LEU A 43 -24.15 -1.64 -0.75
C LEU A 43 -24.66 -2.82 -1.59
N LYS A 44 -23.80 -3.75 -2.00
CA LYS A 44 -24.12 -4.87 -2.90
C LYS A 44 -24.29 -6.22 -2.19
N LYS A 45 -24.27 -6.27 -0.87
CA LYS A 45 -24.38 -7.52 -0.07
C LYS A 45 -23.32 -8.57 -0.43
N ILE A 46 -22.10 -8.16 -0.69
CA ILE A 46 -20.96 -9.02 -1.02
C ILE A 46 -20.36 -9.55 0.29
N LYS A 47 -20.01 -10.84 0.35
CA LYS A 47 -19.31 -11.43 1.50
C LYS A 47 -17.82 -11.12 1.46
N ILE A 48 -17.39 -10.20 2.34
CA ILE A 48 -16.04 -9.65 2.34
C ILE A 48 -15.26 -10.10 3.59
N LEU A 49 -14.02 -10.53 3.37
CA LEU A 49 -13.04 -10.77 4.41
C LEU A 49 -11.88 -9.78 4.24
N TYR A 50 -11.57 -9.04 5.28
CA TYR A 50 -10.41 -8.13 5.32
C TYR A 50 -9.34 -8.73 6.24
N LEU A 51 -8.17 -8.99 5.69
CA LEU A 51 -7.01 -9.53 6.38
C LEU A 51 -5.93 -8.47 6.51
N THR A 52 -5.35 -8.32 7.71
CA THR A 52 -4.22 -7.42 7.92
C THR A 52 -3.09 -8.07 8.69
N ILE A 53 -1.87 -7.60 8.44
CA ILE A 53 -0.68 -7.94 9.23
C ILE A 53 -0.29 -6.82 10.21
N ASP A 54 -1.00 -5.70 10.21
CA ASP A 54 -0.79 -4.58 11.12
C ASP A 54 -1.81 -4.59 12.27
N LYS A 55 -1.32 -4.72 13.50
CA LYS A 55 -2.17 -4.69 14.70
C LYS A 55 -2.85 -3.35 14.96
N LYS A 56 -2.29 -2.26 14.42
CA LYS A 56 -2.83 -0.91 14.60
C LYS A 56 -3.98 -0.64 13.66
N GLU A 57 -4.02 -1.36 12.54
CA GLU A 57 -5.08 -1.20 11.56
C GLU A 57 -6.43 -1.63 12.15
N LYS A 58 -7.44 -0.79 12.03
CA LYS A 58 -8.80 -1.04 12.50
C LYS A 58 -9.78 -0.67 11.41
N LEU A 59 -10.69 -1.56 11.12
CA LEU A 59 -11.75 -1.34 10.14
C LEU A 59 -13.11 -1.52 10.82
N PHE A 60 -13.93 -0.48 10.82
CA PHE A 60 -15.26 -0.46 11.42
C PHE A 60 -16.35 -0.36 10.34
N LEU A 61 -16.45 -1.37 9.48
CA LEU A 61 -17.48 -1.44 8.46
C LEU A 61 -18.43 -2.62 8.75
N LYS A 62 -19.73 -2.35 8.76
CA LYS A 62 -20.75 -3.40 8.82
C LYS A 62 -20.57 -4.34 7.62
N ASN A 63 -20.75 -5.64 7.84
CA ASN A 63 -20.67 -6.70 6.82
C ASN A 63 -19.27 -7.01 6.28
N VAL A 64 -18.20 -6.43 6.85
CA VAL A 64 -16.84 -6.83 6.58
C VAL A 64 -16.26 -7.56 7.79
N LYS A 65 -15.86 -8.81 7.60
CA LYS A 65 -15.14 -9.54 8.66
C LYS A 65 -13.67 -9.12 8.61
N PHE A 66 -13.22 -8.48 9.67
CA PHE A 66 -11.83 -8.05 9.83
C PHE A 66 -11.06 -9.04 10.69
N ILE A 67 -9.88 -9.48 10.23
CA ILE A 67 -9.01 -10.42 10.95
C ILE A 67 -7.55 -9.98 10.84
N TYR A 68 -6.89 -9.84 11.99
CA TYR A 68 -5.44 -9.75 12.07
C TYR A 68 -4.84 -11.15 11.95
N ILE A 69 -3.96 -11.37 10.96
CA ILE A 69 -3.40 -12.69 10.65
C ILE A 69 -1.93 -12.86 11.07
N GLY A 70 -1.33 -11.83 11.69
CA GLY A 70 0.04 -11.91 12.19
C GLY A 70 1.10 -11.99 11.09
N SER A 71 2.19 -12.69 11.39
CA SER A 71 3.37 -12.85 10.53
C SER A 71 3.87 -14.29 10.49
N GLY A 72 4.81 -14.58 9.59
CA GLY A 72 5.47 -15.88 9.50
C GLY A 72 4.51 -17.04 9.21
N LEU A 73 4.70 -18.18 9.86
CA LEU A 73 3.92 -19.41 9.64
C LEU A 73 2.42 -19.23 9.86
N ILE A 74 2.01 -18.44 10.87
CA ILE A 74 0.59 -18.22 11.17
C ILE A 74 -0.09 -17.53 9.98
N ARG A 75 0.53 -16.49 9.41
CA ARG A 75 0.03 -15.82 8.20
C ARG A 75 -0.10 -16.80 7.04
N GLN A 76 0.91 -17.63 6.82
CA GLN A 76 0.91 -18.62 5.73
C GLN A 76 -0.23 -19.63 5.88
N LEU A 77 -0.48 -20.11 7.10
CA LEU A 77 -1.60 -21.03 7.38
C LEU A 77 -2.94 -20.38 7.02
N TYR A 78 -3.17 -19.15 7.42
CA TYR A 78 -4.40 -18.43 7.07
C TYR A 78 -4.56 -18.27 5.56
N LEU A 79 -3.50 -17.82 4.87
CA LEU A 79 -3.55 -17.59 3.42
C LEU A 79 -3.80 -18.90 2.63
N ASN A 80 -3.20 -19.99 3.04
CA ASN A 80 -3.31 -21.28 2.34
C ASN A 80 -4.74 -21.87 2.35
N ILE A 81 -5.52 -21.63 3.41
CA ILE A 81 -6.88 -22.19 3.54
C ILE A 81 -7.97 -21.31 2.90
N LEU A 82 -7.64 -20.11 2.44
CA LEU A 82 -8.59 -19.16 1.86
C LEU A 82 -9.34 -19.74 0.66
N THR A 83 -10.64 -19.52 0.65
CA THR A 83 -11.49 -19.78 -0.52
C THR A 83 -12.21 -18.50 -0.90
N ALA A 84 -11.94 -17.95 -2.09
CA ALA A 84 -12.55 -16.70 -2.54
C ALA A 84 -12.67 -16.62 -4.06
N LYS A 85 -13.62 -15.80 -4.55
CA LYS A 85 -13.68 -15.44 -5.96
C LYS A 85 -12.53 -14.51 -6.34
N ILE A 86 -12.29 -13.47 -5.53
CA ILE A 86 -11.25 -12.47 -5.77
C ILE A 86 -10.41 -12.28 -4.51
N PHE A 87 -9.10 -12.23 -4.67
CA PHE A 87 -8.14 -11.77 -3.67
C PHE A 87 -7.54 -10.46 -4.15
N LEU A 88 -7.78 -9.37 -3.43
CA LEU A 88 -7.34 -8.03 -3.76
C LEU A 88 -6.23 -7.58 -2.82
N THR A 89 -5.15 -7.06 -3.37
CA THR A 89 -4.03 -6.53 -2.57
C THR A 89 -3.28 -5.41 -3.28
N THR A 90 -2.60 -4.57 -2.49
CA THR A 90 -1.58 -3.61 -2.95
C THR A 90 -0.15 -4.19 -2.87
N THR A 91 -0.01 -5.42 -2.36
CA THR A 91 1.29 -6.09 -2.21
C THR A 91 1.69 -6.72 -3.54
N PRO A 92 2.81 -6.32 -4.15
CA PRO A 92 3.36 -7.01 -5.32
C PRO A 92 4.04 -8.33 -4.91
N ASP A 93 4.64 -9.03 -5.87
CA ASP A 93 5.47 -10.23 -5.63
C ASP A 93 4.77 -11.34 -4.81
N ILE A 94 3.44 -11.53 -4.97
CA ILE A 94 2.72 -12.64 -4.33
C ILE A 94 3.16 -14.00 -4.88
N GLY A 95 2.97 -15.05 -4.10
CA GLY A 95 3.44 -16.40 -4.43
C GLY A 95 4.82 -16.72 -3.86
N ASN A 96 5.36 -15.85 -3.03
CA ASN A 96 6.58 -16.06 -2.26
C ASN A 96 6.28 -16.49 -0.81
N ASN A 97 7.32 -16.60 0.00
CA ASN A 97 7.19 -17.00 1.41
C ASN A 97 6.41 -16.00 2.29
N GLU A 98 6.13 -14.80 1.80
CA GLU A 98 5.38 -13.80 2.56
C GLU A 98 3.88 -13.86 2.26
N VAL A 99 3.49 -13.99 1.00
CA VAL A 99 2.09 -14.08 0.57
C VAL A 99 1.90 -15.32 -0.29
N LEU A 100 1.60 -16.43 0.35
CA LEU A 100 1.32 -17.71 -0.34
C LEU A 100 0.03 -17.64 -1.15
N LEU A 101 0.03 -18.32 -2.29
CA LEU A 101 -1.14 -18.47 -3.14
C LEU A 101 -1.99 -19.65 -2.68
N SER A 102 -3.27 -19.42 -2.39
CA SER A 102 -4.24 -20.50 -2.21
C SER A 102 -4.76 -20.98 -3.56
N LYS A 103 -4.75 -22.30 -3.78
CA LYS A 103 -5.36 -22.93 -4.96
C LYS A 103 -6.89 -22.77 -5.04
N LYS A 104 -7.53 -22.28 -3.97
CA LYS A 104 -8.99 -22.12 -3.85
C LYS A 104 -9.42 -20.64 -4.08
N ILE A 105 -8.50 -19.80 -4.55
CA ILE A 105 -8.79 -18.45 -4.99
C ILE A 105 -8.88 -18.45 -6.51
N ASN A 106 -10.01 -17.95 -7.04
CA ASN A 106 -10.24 -17.98 -8.47
C ASN A 106 -9.39 -16.94 -9.21
N LYS A 107 -9.27 -15.72 -8.66
CA LYS A 107 -8.55 -14.60 -9.28
C LYS A 107 -7.78 -13.79 -8.26
N TYR A 108 -6.52 -13.52 -8.56
CA TYR A 108 -5.68 -12.56 -7.83
C TYR A 108 -5.71 -11.22 -8.53
N CYS A 109 -6.08 -10.18 -7.79
CA CYS A 109 -6.22 -8.82 -8.27
C CYS A 109 -5.24 -7.89 -7.56
N TYR A 110 -4.49 -7.12 -8.33
CA TYR A 110 -3.60 -6.08 -7.82
C TYR A 110 -4.22 -4.71 -7.99
N ILE A 111 -4.06 -3.84 -7.00
CA ILE A 111 -4.42 -2.43 -7.08
C ILE A 111 -3.23 -1.57 -6.70
N PHE A 112 -2.93 -0.55 -7.51
CA PHE A 112 -1.83 0.34 -7.23
C PHE A 112 -2.13 1.29 -6.07
N HIS A 113 -1.17 1.43 -5.17
CA HIS A 113 -1.19 2.39 -4.07
C HIS A 113 -0.35 3.65 -4.37
N SER A 114 0.23 3.74 -5.55
CA SER A 114 1.01 4.89 -6.02
C SER A 114 0.89 5.07 -7.53
N ALA A 115 0.92 6.31 -7.99
CA ALA A 115 0.89 6.66 -9.41
C ALA A 115 2.33 6.72 -9.97
N ALA A 116 3.02 5.59 -9.98
CA ALA A 116 4.42 5.53 -10.40
C ALA A 116 4.64 4.53 -11.54
N SER A 117 5.79 4.66 -12.23
CA SER A 117 6.19 3.73 -13.28
C SER A 117 6.43 2.33 -12.72
N THR A 118 5.87 1.33 -13.37
CA THR A 118 6.04 -0.08 -13.00
C THR A 118 7.45 -0.57 -13.23
N HIS A 119 8.13 -0.10 -14.27
CA HIS A 119 9.48 -0.50 -14.63
C HIS A 119 10.54 -0.03 -13.61
N LYS A 120 10.29 1.10 -12.93
CA LYS A 120 11.27 1.71 -12.02
C LYS A 120 11.10 1.28 -10.56
N LEU A 121 9.86 1.00 -10.13
CA LEU A 121 9.57 0.76 -8.72
C LEU A 121 9.44 -0.70 -8.35
N TYR A 122 9.07 -1.56 -9.30
CA TYR A 122 8.74 -2.94 -9.01
C TYR A 122 9.79 -3.90 -9.56
N ASN A 123 9.89 -5.07 -8.92
CA ASN A 123 10.71 -6.15 -9.44
C ASN A 123 10.16 -6.64 -10.77
N LYS A 124 11.04 -7.20 -11.60
CA LYS A 124 10.69 -7.68 -12.95
C LYS A 124 9.46 -8.60 -12.96
N ASN A 125 9.34 -9.49 -11.98
CA ASN A 125 8.30 -10.53 -11.91
C ASN A 125 7.18 -10.19 -10.92
N ALA A 126 7.12 -8.94 -10.42
CA ALA A 126 6.23 -8.51 -9.34
C ALA A 126 4.74 -8.79 -9.59
N PHE A 127 4.34 -8.86 -10.86
CA PHE A 127 2.94 -9.01 -11.26
C PHE A 127 2.62 -10.38 -11.88
N ASP A 128 3.56 -11.32 -11.96
CA ASP A 128 3.38 -12.56 -12.70
C ASP A 128 2.27 -13.46 -12.17
N ASN A 129 2.01 -13.41 -10.86
CA ASN A 129 1.00 -14.22 -10.21
C ASN A 129 -0.40 -13.58 -10.19
N PHE A 130 -0.56 -12.35 -10.72
CA PHE A 130 -1.85 -11.69 -10.79
C PHE A 130 -2.62 -12.06 -12.07
N ASP A 131 -3.94 -12.12 -11.97
CA ASP A 131 -4.87 -12.31 -13.08
C ASP A 131 -5.46 -10.98 -13.56
N ILE A 132 -5.69 -10.07 -12.61
CA ILE A 132 -6.33 -8.77 -12.83
C ILE A 132 -5.42 -7.69 -12.25
N ILE A 133 -5.25 -6.59 -12.98
CA ILE A 133 -4.54 -5.41 -12.48
C ILE A 133 -5.44 -4.19 -12.67
N MET A 134 -5.73 -3.50 -11.55
CA MET A 134 -6.42 -2.23 -11.51
C MET A 134 -5.40 -1.11 -11.68
N SER A 135 -5.34 -0.52 -12.86
CA SER A 135 -4.32 0.45 -13.28
C SER A 135 -4.77 1.88 -13.05
N ASN A 136 -3.82 2.76 -12.75
CA ASN A 136 -4.07 4.19 -12.63
C ASN A 136 -4.27 4.90 -13.99
N GLY A 137 -3.94 4.24 -15.10
CA GLY A 137 -4.10 4.77 -16.44
C GLY A 137 -3.34 3.99 -17.51
N ASN A 138 -3.56 4.37 -18.75
CA ASN A 138 -3.00 3.67 -19.93
C ASN A 138 -1.47 3.56 -19.93
N TYR A 139 -0.76 4.52 -19.36
CA TYR A 139 0.69 4.46 -19.27
C TYR A 139 1.18 3.22 -18.50
N GLN A 140 0.54 2.89 -17.37
CA GLN A 140 0.87 1.68 -16.60
C GLN A 140 0.46 0.41 -17.34
N ILE A 141 -0.68 0.42 -18.04
CA ILE A 141 -1.13 -0.73 -18.84
C ILE A 141 -0.09 -1.05 -19.93
N ASN A 142 0.45 -0.03 -20.58
CA ASN A 142 1.47 -0.20 -21.62
C ASN A 142 2.76 -0.79 -21.04
N GLU A 143 3.25 -0.24 -19.92
CA GLU A 143 4.42 -0.79 -19.20
C GLU A 143 4.21 -2.24 -18.77
N LEU A 144 3.03 -2.56 -18.23
CA LEU A 144 2.71 -3.93 -17.80
C LEU A 144 2.61 -4.92 -18.96
N LYS A 145 2.04 -4.52 -20.09
CA LYS A 145 2.00 -5.34 -21.31
C LYS A 145 3.41 -5.59 -21.88
N GLU A 146 4.29 -4.63 -21.74
CA GLU A 146 5.70 -4.78 -22.10
C GLU A 146 6.40 -5.80 -21.18
N LEU A 147 6.18 -5.68 -19.85
CA LEU A 147 6.69 -6.67 -18.89
C LEU A 147 6.14 -8.08 -19.14
N GLU A 148 4.87 -8.22 -19.51
CA GLU A 148 4.31 -9.54 -19.91
C GLU A 148 5.09 -10.18 -21.06
N LYS A 149 5.42 -9.39 -22.08
CA LYS A 149 6.20 -9.87 -23.23
C LYS A 149 7.63 -10.25 -22.84
N ILE A 150 8.30 -9.38 -22.07
CA ILE A 150 9.69 -9.58 -21.61
C ILE A 150 9.79 -10.84 -20.72
N ASN A 151 8.81 -11.04 -19.84
CA ASN A 151 8.83 -12.15 -18.88
C ASN A 151 8.20 -13.43 -19.43
N ASN A 152 7.60 -13.38 -20.61
CA ASN A 152 6.77 -14.46 -21.14
C ASN A 152 5.73 -14.94 -20.11
N SER A 153 5.15 -14.01 -19.37
CA SER A 153 4.21 -14.31 -18.30
C SER A 153 2.78 -14.45 -18.82
N LYS A 154 1.90 -15.05 -17.99
CA LYS A 154 0.48 -15.20 -18.37
C LYS A 154 -0.16 -13.85 -18.68
N LYS A 155 -1.06 -13.86 -19.66
CA LYS A 155 -1.87 -12.70 -20.03
C LYS A 155 -2.75 -12.26 -18.87
N LYS A 156 -2.78 -10.95 -18.57
CA LYS A 156 -3.55 -10.37 -17.48
C LYS A 156 -4.73 -9.57 -18.02
N TYR A 157 -5.73 -9.42 -17.17
CA TYR A 157 -6.85 -8.53 -17.44
C TYR A 157 -6.59 -7.16 -16.80
N TYR A 158 -6.56 -6.11 -17.61
CA TYR A 158 -6.28 -4.75 -17.14
C TYR A 158 -7.58 -3.95 -17.04
N LEU A 159 -7.78 -3.34 -15.87
CA LEU A 159 -8.87 -2.40 -15.61
C LEU A 159 -8.27 -1.01 -15.42
N GLU A 160 -8.64 -0.05 -16.25
CA GLU A 160 -8.28 1.34 -16.06
C GLU A 160 -9.24 1.96 -15.04
N THR A 161 -8.83 2.00 -13.79
CA THR A 161 -9.66 2.46 -12.67
C THR A 161 -9.36 3.89 -12.24
N GLY A 162 -8.26 4.45 -12.72
CA GLY A 162 -7.71 5.68 -12.17
C GLY A 162 -7.04 5.44 -10.81
N TYR A 163 -6.46 6.49 -10.25
CA TYR A 163 -5.83 6.43 -8.94
C TYR A 163 -6.87 6.74 -7.85
N ILE A 164 -7.44 5.70 -7.26
CA ILE A 164 -8.57 5.78 -6.32
C ILE A 164 -8.27 6.71 -5.12
N TYR A 165 -7.02 6.77 -4.66
CA TYR A 165 -6.62 7.68 -3.59
C TYR A 165 -6.78 9.16 -3.98
N PHE A 166 -6.71 9.46 -5.27
CA PHE A 166 -6.88 10.83 -5.76
C PHE A 166 -8.33 11.32 -5.60
N ASP A 167 -9.31 10.45 -5.78
CA ASP A 167 -10.72 10.81 -5.55
C ASP A 167 -10.96 11.14 -4.07
N TYR A 168 -10.37 10.37 -3.16
CA TYR A 168 -10.39 10.66 -1.73
C TYR A 168 -9.72 11.99 -1.41
N LEU A 169 -8.55 12.27 -1.97
CA LEU A 169 -7.87 13.55 -1.77
C LEU A 169 -8.72 14.71 -2.28
N ASN A 170 -9.27 14.62 -3.49
CA ASN A 170 -10.07 15.69 -4.08
C ASN A 170 -11.33 16.02 -3.27
N SER A 171 -11.95 15.04 -2.64
CA SER A 171 -13.12 15.25 -1.78
C SER A 171 -12.77 15.90 -0.43
N ASN A 172 -11.50 15.87 -0.02
CA ASN A 172 -11.03 16.35 1.28
C ASN A 172 -10.03 17.52 1.20
N ILE A 173 -9.70 17.98 0.00
CA ILE A 173 -8.77 19.11 -0.18
C ILE A 173 -9.53 20.43 0.06
N THR A 174 -9.06 21.21 1.03
CA THR A 174 -9.37 22.63 1.10
C THR A 174 -8.63 23.36 -0.03
N LYS A 175 -9.36 24.17 -0.82
CA LYS A 175 -8.78 24.92 -1.95
C LYS A 175 -7.94 26.13 -1.52
N GLU A 176 -7.48 26.16 -0.29
CA GLU A 176 -6.62 27.23 0.20
C GLU A 176 -5.22 27.12 -0.43
N LYS A 177 -4.76 28.21 -1.00
CA LYS A 177 -3.39 28.32 -1.49
C LYS A 177 -2.45 28.30 -0.28
N SER A 178 -1.49 27.39 -0.30
CA SER A 178 -0.44 27.30 0.71
C SER A 178 0.81 28.03 0.24
N ASP A 179 1.40 28.85 1.09
CA ASP A 179 2.70 29.52 0.84
C ASP A 179 3.88 28.62 1.19
N TYR A 180 3.64 27.35 1.50
CA TYR A 180 4.67 26.41 1.89
C TYR A 180 5.27 25.69 0.69
N ILE A 181 6.60 25.52 0.73
CA ILE A 181 7.33 24.60 -0.15
C ILE A 181 7.41 23.24 0.54
N LEU A 182 6.85 22.21 -0.11
CA LEU A 182 6.92 20.85 0.39
C LEU A 182 8.19 20.14 -0.07
N ILE A 183 9.00 19.69 0.87
CA ILE A 183 10.14 18.79 0.62
C ILE A 183 9.74 17.40 1.09
N ALA A 184 9.38 16.54 0.14
CA ALA A 184 8.89 15.17 0.40
C ALA A 184 9.78 14.11 -0.26
N PRO A 185 11.00 13.88 0.26
CA PRO A 185 11.91 12.91 -0.33
C PRO A 185 11.34 11.48 -0.21
N SER A 186 11.43 10.74 -1.31
CA SER A 186 11.11 9.32 -1.34
C SER A 186 12.19 8.51 -0.61
N TRP A 187 11.93 7.25 -0.33
CA TRP A 187 12.93 6.32 0.18
C TRP A 187 13.56 5.54 -0.97
N ASN A 188 14.86 5.29 -0.88
CA ASN A 188 15.54 4.41 -1.81
C ASN A 188 16.53 3.52 -1.05
N SER A 189 16.43 2.21 -1.31
CA SER A 189 17.32 1.22 -0.68
C SER A 189 18.74 1.20 -1.27
N LYS A 190 18.90 1.69 -2.51
CA LYS A 190 20.15 1.54 -3.27
C LYS A 190 20.98 2.82 -3.42
N SER A 191 20.38 4.00 -3.28
CA SER A 191 21.09 5.26 -3.38
C SER A 191 20.94 6.09 -2.10
N ASN A 192 21.90 5.99 -1.21
CA ASN A 192 21.95 6.82 0.00
C ASN A 192 22.16 8.33 -0.29
N ASN A 193 22.50 8.70 -1.52
CA ASN A 193 23.03 10.02 -1.82
C ASN A 193 21.99 11.13 -1.93
N PHE A 194 20.76 10.83 -2.34
CA PHE A 194 19.74 11.87 -2.54
C PHE A 194 19.02 12.31 -1.25
N THR A 195 19.12 11.53 -0.17
CA THR A 195 18.31 11.75 1.04
C THR A 195 19.04 12.43 2.18
N ASN A 196 20.38 12.62 2.08
CA ASN A 196 21.15 12.93 3.27
C ASN A 196 21.65 14.37 3.31
N ASP A 197 22.40 14.80 2.35
CA ASP A 197 23.07 16.11 2.43
C ASP A 197 22.32 17.16 1.62
N ILE A 198 21.78 16.79 0.47
CA ILE A 198 21.00 17.68 -0.40
C ILE A 198 19.75 18.24 0.31
N ASN A 199 19.10 17.46 1.20
CA ASN A 199 17.93 17.95 1.92
C ASN A 199 18.25 19.05 2.91
N GLU A 200 19.38 18.98 3.63
CA GLU A 200 19.77 20.02 4.58
C GLU A 200 20.17 21.30 3.83
N GLU A 201 20.99 21.20 2.80
CA GLU A 201 21.38 22.32 1.97
C GLU A 201 20.19 23.02 1.30
N LEU A 202 19.23 22.24 0.80
CA LEU A 202 18.00 22.75 0.22
C LEU A 202 17.15 23.49 1.27
N ILE A 203 16.97 22.89 2.46
CA ILE A 203 16.22 23.50 3.56
C ILE A 203 16.90 24.80 3.98
N ASP A 204 18.22 24.81 4.20
CA ASP A 204 18.98 26.00 4.58
C ASP A 204 18.83 27.11 3.52
N SER A 205 18.97 26.76 2.24
CA SER A 205 18.82 27.72 1.13
C SER A 205 17.41 28.34 1.07
N LEU A 206 16.38 27.55 1.28
CA LEU A 206 15.00 28.03 1.26
C LEU A 206 14.68 28.90 2.48
N LEU A 207 15.09 28.48 3.67
CA LEU A 207 14.85 29.22 4.92
C LEU A 207 15.62 30.54 4.93
N THR A 208 16.85 30.59 4.40
CA THR A 208 17.66 31.83 4.26
C THR A 208 16.95 32.85 3.36
N LYS A 209 16.18 32.36 2.36
CA LYS A 209 15.37 33.21 1.48
C LYS A 209 13.97 33.48 2.03
N ASN A 210 13.72 33.20 3.32
CA ASN A 210 12.44 33.37 4.00
C ASN A 210 11.24 32.57 3.43
N TYR A 211 11.50 31.50 2.68
CA TYR A 211 10.41 30.59 2.29
C TYR A 211 9.93 29.77 3.49
N LYS A 212 8.63 29.47 3.49
CA LYS A 212 8.05 28.51 4.45
C LYS A 212 8.24 27.10 3.92
N VAL A 213 8.78 26.20 4.73
CA VAL A 213 9.15 24.84 4.33
C VAL A 213 8.43 23.78 5.17
N ILE A 214 7.79 22.82 4.51
CA ILE A 214 7.31 21.59 5.13
C ILE A 214 8.26 20.45 4.74
N PHE A 215 8.88 19.81 5.74
CA PHE A 215 9.73 18.63 5.52
C PHE A 215 8.99 17.35 5.87
N ARG A 216 8.54 16.62 4.86
CA ARG A 216 7.73 15.40 5.00
C ARG A 216 8.37 14.20 4.28
N PRO A 217 9.42 13.59 4.84
CA PRO A 217 10.04 12.40 4.25
C PRO A 217 9.09 11.21 4.26
N HIS A 218 9.29 10.30 3.31
CA HIS A 218 8.49 9.07 3.20
C HIS A 218 8.52 8.25 4.51
N PRO A 219 7.43 7.60 4.93
CA PRO A 219 7.38 6.80 6.18
C PRO A 219 8.49 5.76 6.30
N GLU A 220 8.82 5.04 5.24
CA GLU A 220 9.95 4.10 5.24
C GLU A 220 11.31 4.79 5.42
N GLN A 221 11.47 6.01 4.91
CA GLN A 221 12.66 6.80 5.15
C GLN A 221 12.79 7.18 6.64
N ILE A 222 11.69 7.60 7.26
CA ILE A 222 11.66 7.90 8.69
C ILE A 222 12.03 6.67 9.52
N LYS A 223 11.49 5.50 9.18
CA LYS A 223 11.71 4.24 9.88
C LYS A 223 13.18 3.78 9.79
N ARG A 224 13.76 3.83 8.60
CA ARG A 224 15.13 3.36 8.32
C ARG A 224 16.22 4.33 8.77
N ASN A 225 15.95 5.64 8.73
CA ASN A 225 16.91 6.70 9.00
C ASN A 225 16.45 7.62 10.15
N LYS A 226 15.85 7.05 11.19
CA LYS A 226 15.23 7.77 12.30
C LYS A 226 16.17 8.84 12.91
N ASN A 227 17.42 8.48 13.19
CA ASN A 227 18.38 9.37 13.83
C ASN A 227 18.69 10.61 12.95
N LYS A 228 18.80 10.43 11.65
CA LYS A 228 19.12 11.50 10.71
C LYS A 228 17.95 12.45 10.51
N ILE A 229 16.76 11.89 10.32
CA ILE A 229 15.52 12.67 10.22
C ILE A 229 15.29 13.48 11.52
N SER A 230 15.53 12.86 12.68
CA SER A 230 15.43 13.55 13.97
C SER A 230 16.43 14.72 14.09
N LYS A 231 17.68 14.56 13.63
CA LYS A 231 18.68 15.64 13.63
C LYS A 231 18.20 16.83 12.79
N ILE A 232 17.69 16.59 11.57
CA ILE A 232 17.13 17.63 10.71
C ILE A 232 16.01 18.37 11.42
N LYS A 233 15.04 17.64 11.98
CA LYS A 233 13.91 18.23 12.70
C LYS A 233 14.35 19.05 13.90
N ILE A 234 15.34 18.58 14.66
CA ILE A 234 15.88 19.31 15.83
C ILE A 234 16.61 20.58 15.37
N LYS A 235 17.45 20.50 14.33
CA LYS A 235 18.22 21.62 13.78
C LYS A 235 17.33 22.83 13.45
N TYR A 236 16.17 22.55 12.82
CA TYR A 236 15.27 23.62 12.35
C TYR A 236 14.07 23.88 13.25
N LYS A 237 13.94 23.17 14.37
CA LYS A 237 12.77 23.29 15.29
C LYS A 237 12.44 24.73 15.72
N ALA A 238 13.46 25.56 15.91
CA ALA A 238 13.29 26.95 16.35
C ALA A 238 12.93 27.92 15.20
N ASN A 239 13.02 27.48 13.95
CA ASN A 239 12.70 28.32 12.80
C ASN A 239 11.20 28.34 12.53
N LYS A 240 10.56 29.48 12.66
CA LYS A 240 9.10 29.68 12.45
C LYS A 240 8.61 29.34 11.05
N ASN A 241 9.50 29.31 10.08
CA ASN A 241 9.22 28.98 8.69
C ASN A 241 9.44 27.50 8.37
N PHE A 242 9.79 26.64 9.36
CA PHE A 242 10.01 25.20 9.18
C PHE A 242 8.99 24.37 9.96
N MET A 243 8.42 23.39 9.27
CA MET A 243 7.45 22.44 9.83
C MET A 243 7.81 20.97 9.50
#